data_2ff02b20d75ddccd94841390de9be657
#
_entry.id   2ff02b20d75ddccd94841390de9be657
#
_cell.length_a   1.000
_cell.length_b   1.000
_cell.length_c   1.000
_cell.angle_alpha   90.00
_cell.angle_beta   90.00
_cell.angle_gamma   90.00
#
_symmetry.space_group_name_H-M   'P 1'
#
loop_
_entity.id
_entity.type
_entity.pdbx_description
1 polymer ?
#
loop_
_entity_poly.entity_id
_entity_poly.type
_entity_poly.pdbx_seq_one_letter_code
_entity_poly.pdbx_strand_id
1 'polypeptide(L)'
;MKTTDLKNKRVIISRTDSIGDVLLTLPICAWIKSTYPTATILFLGKGYTKSVVECYDLVDEFIDWKDMENQPKVEQIEGFRSLNADAIIHVFPNKDIASLAKKVRIPVRVGTSHRSYHLLTCTHRPNFTRKRSNLHESQLNHELLRPFGLKEIPSLEEITK
;
A
#
# COMPACT_ATOMS: atom_id res chain seq x y z
N MET A 1 5.19 -14.39 14.45
CA MET A 1 5.82 -13.68 13.34
C MET A 1 6.39 -12.36 13.88
N LYS A 2 7.61 -12.03 13.50
CA LYS A 2 8.26 -10.79 13.97
C LYS A 2 7.59 -9.60 13.29
N THR A 3 7.13 -8.64 14.08
CA THR A 3 6.56 -7.39 13.57
C THR A 3 7.62 -6.56 12.86
N THR A 4 7.29 -6.04 11.69
CA THR A 4 8.15 -5.12 10.94
C THR A 4 7.94 -3.70 11.45
N ASP A 5 9.01 -3.05 11.88
CA ASP A 5 8.99 -1.65 12.35
C ASP A 5 9.10 -0.69 11.16
N LEU A 6 8.22 0.30 11.10
CA LEU A 6 8.21 1.34 10.07
C LEU A 6 8.80 2.69 10.55
N LYS A 7 9.36 2.75 11.74
CA LYS A 7 9.99 3.98 12.24
C LYS A 7 11.08 4.46 11.27
N ASN A 8 10.99 5.71 10.85
CA ASN A 8 11.90 6.34 9.87
C ASN A 8 11.98 5.59 8.52
N LYS A 9 10.91 4.87 8.14
CA LYS A 9 10.84 4.10 6.90
C LYS A 9 9.96 4.78 5.86
N ARG A 10 10.26 4.53 4.60
CA ARG A 10 9.48 4.99 3.45
C ARG A 10 8.57 3.85 2.98
N VAL A 11 7.27 4.09 2.99
CA VAL A 11 6.24 3.09 2.71
C VAL A 11 5.41 3.52 1.50
N ILE A 12 5.35 2.69 0.48
CA ILE A 12 4.45 2.88 -0.66
C ILE A 12 3.10 2.23 -0.36
N ILE A 13 2.04 3.01 -0.50
CA ILE A 13 0.66 2.50 -0.53
C ILE A 13 0.22 2.47 -1.98
N SER A 14 0.05 1.28 -2.55
CA SER A 14 -0.30 1.09 -3.96
C SER A 14 -1.79 0.84 -4.14
N ARG A 15 -2.50 1.81 -4.71
CA ARG A 15 -3.92 1.74 -5.06
C ARG A 15 -4.17 2.48 -6.37
N THR A 16 -4.27 1.75 -7.47
CA THR A 16 -4.33 2.30 -8.83
C THR A 16 -5.70 2.12 -9.50
N ASP A 17 -6.77 2.02 -8.74
CA ASP A 17 -8.14 1.90 -9.23
C ASP A 17 -8.97 3.17 -9.00
N SER A 18 -10.22 3.06 -8.57
CA SER A 18 -11.17 4.18 -8.52
C SER A 18 -10.96 5.14 -7.34
N ILE A 19 -11.49 6.37 -7.47
CA ILE A 19 -11.49 7.39 -6.40
C ILE A 19 -12.16 6.87 -5.12
N GLY A 20 -13.30 6.18 -5.24
CA GLY A 20 -13.99 5.62 -4.08
C GLY A 20 -13.13 4.62 -3.31
N ASP A 21 -12.45 3.75 -4.03
CA ASP A 21 -11.52 2.77 -3.43
C ASP A 21 -10.29 3.44 -2.80
N VAL A 22 -9.80 4.51 -3.42
CA VAL A 22 -8.72 5.33 -2.83
C VAL A 22 -9.14 5.92 -1.49
N LEU A 23 -10.33 6.52 -1.41
CA LEU A 23 -10.87 7.06 -0.17
C LEU A 23 -10.96 6.01 0.95
N LEU A 24 -11.39 4.80 0.60
CA LEU A 24 -11.48 3.67 1.54
C LEU A 24 -10.10 3.11 1.95
N THR A 25 -9.05 3.53 1.28
CA THR A 25 -7.66 3.15 1.59
C THR A 25 -6.98 4.14 2.53
N LEU A 26 -7.34 5.42 2.50
CA LEU A 26 -6.70 6.46 3.31
C LEU A 26 -6.66 6.15 4.82
N PRO A 27 -7.64 5.48 5.44
CA PRO A 27 -7.57 5.13 6.85
C PRO A 27 -6.37 4.28 7.25
N ILE A 28 -5.82 3.45 6.36
CA ILE A 28 -4.57 2.72 6.68
C ILE A 28 -3.38 3.65 6.83
N CYS A 29 -3.35 4.76 6.11
CA CYS A 29 -2.33 5.79 6.27
C CYS A 29 -2.41 6.44 7.66
N ALA A 30 -3.62 6.69 8.15
CA ALA A 30 -3.84 7.20 9.51
C ALA A 30 -3.31 6.23 10.56
N TRP A 31 -3.59 4.94 10.42
CA TRP A 31 -3.07 3.92 11.33
C TRP A 31 -1.53 3.89 11.31
N ILE A 32 -0.91 3.91 10.13
CA ILE A 32 0.55 3.93 10.01
C ILE A 32 1.14 5.16 10.70
N LYS A 33 0.60 6.35 10.46
CA LYS A 33 1.10 7.59 11.09
C LYS A 33 0.89 7.62 12.59
N SER A 34 -0.21 7.08 13.11
CA SER A 34 -0.46 7.01 14.55
C SER A 34 0.48 6.03 15.25
N THR A 35 0.80 4.91 14.59
CA THR A 35 1.69 3.87 15.15
C THR A 35 3.17 4.22 14.92
N TYR A 36 3.49 4.77 13.76
CA TYR A 36 4.84 5.12 13.31
C TYR A 36 4.89 6.58 12.81
N PRO A 37 4.87 7.58 13.70
CA PRO A 37 4.77 9.00 13.31
C PRO A 37 5.87 9.49 12.38
N THR A 38 7.04 8.84 12.40
CA THR A 38 8.19 9.19 11.56
C THR A 38 8.23 8.43 10.23
N ALA A 39 7.26 7.58 9.94
CA ALA A 39 7.14 6.93 8.64
C ALA A 39 6.78 7.95 7.56
N THR A 40 7.39 7.82 6.38
CA THR A 40 7.04 8.60 5.20
C THR A 40 6.12 7.76 4.31
N ILE A 41 4.94 8.27 3.99
CA ILE A 41 3.95 7.59 3.17
C ILE A 41 3.97 8.17 1.75
N LEU A 42 4.28 7.29 0.77
CA LEU A 42 4.18 7.56 -0.66
C LEU A 42 2.93 6.85 -1.19
N PHE A 43 2.00 7.60 -1.76
CA PHE A 43 0.80 7.01 -2.35
C PHE A 43 0.97 6.85 -3.86
N LEU A 44 1.01 5.61 -4.32
CA LEU A 44 1.09 5.25 -5.74
C LEU A 44 -0.32 5.03 -6.27
N GLY A 45 -0.80 5.94 -7.08
CA GLY A 45 -2.15 5.93 -7.62
C GLY A 45 -2.21 6.41 -9.07
N LYS A 46 -3.43 6.55 -9.61
CA LYS A 46 -3.66 7.18 -10.90
C LYS A 46 -3.81 8.69 -10.76
N GLY A 47 -3.28 9.45 -11.71
CA GLY A 47 -3.21 10.92 -11.64
C GLY A 47 -4.54 11.61 -11.33
N TYR A 48 -5.67 11.09 -11.83
CA TYR A 48 -6.98 11.68 -11.55
C TYR A 48 -7.41 11.56 -10.06
N THR A 49 -6.75 10.71 -9.27
CA THR A 49 -7.00 10.61 -7.83
C THR A 49 -6.10 11.51 -6.99
N LYS A 50 -5.13 12.18 -7.62
CA LYS A 50 -4.10 12.99 -6.97
C LYS A 50 -4.67 14.03 -6.02
N SER A 51 -5.62 14.84 -6.50
CA SER A 51 -6.22 15.92 -5.71
C SER A 51 -6.89 15.44 -4.43
N VAL A 52 -7.53 14.27 -4.48
CA VAL A 52 -8.17 13.66 -3.31
C VAL A 52 -7.12 13.21 -2.29
N VAL A 53 -6.06 12.57 -2.76
CA VAL A 53 -4.97 12.08 -1.90
C VAL A 53 -4.20 13.25 -1.28
N GLU A 54 -3.92 14.30 -2.05
CA GLU A 54 -3.20 15.48 -1.57
C GLU A 54 -3.99 16.34 -0.57
N CYS A 55 -5.32 16.21 -0.53
CA CYS A 55 -6.14 16.79 0.53
C CYS A 55 -6.00 16.06 1.87
N TYR A 56 -5.33 14.93 1.90
CA TYR A 56 -5.14 14.13 3.11
C TYR A 56 -3.74 14.31 3.68
N ASP A 57 -3.62 15.10 4.72
CA ASP A 57 -2.35 15.56 5.31
C ASP A 57 -1.41 14.44 5.79
N LEU A 58 -1.92 13.21 5.91
CA LEU A 58 -1.14 12.06 6.38
C LEU A 58 -0.40 11.32 5.25
N VAL A 59 -0.61 11.73 3.99
CA VAL A 59 0.19 11.27 2.85
C VAL A 59 1.25 12.31 2.55
N ASP A 60 2.50 11.89 2.51
CA ASP A 60 3.64 12.80 2.32
C ASP A 60 3.91 13.10 0.84
N GLU A 61 3.69 12.12 -0.06
CA GLU A 61 3.98 12.25 -1.49
C GLU A 61 3.02 11.42 -2.32
N PHE A 62 2.53 11.98 -3.44
CA PHE A 62 1.77 11.26 -4.45
C PHE A 62 2.63 10.92 -5.67
N ILE A 63 2.54 9.67 -6.14
CA ILE A 63 3.25 9.18 -7.31
C ILE A 63 2.21 8.73 -8.33
N ASP A 64 2.25 9.32 -9.53
CA ASP A 64 1.35 8.93 -10.62
C ASP A 64 1.91 7.70 -11.34
N TRP A 65 1.21 6.57 -11.22
CA TRP A 65 1.58 5.34 -11.90
C TRP A 65 1.62 5.51 -13.43
N LYS A 66 0.77 6.37 -13.98
CA LYS A 66 0.72 6.62 -15.43
C LYS A 66 2.06 7.15 -15.97
N ASP A 67 2.80 7.91 -15.18
CA ASP A 67 4.10 8.43 -15.58
C ASP A 67 5.15 7.32 -15.75
N MET A 68 4.94 6.16 -15.13
CA MET A 68 5.83 5.00 -15.23
C MET A 68 5.28 3.89 -16.12
N GLU A 69 3.96 3.70 -16.13
CA GLU A 69 3.28 2.54 -16.75
C GLU A 69 3.66 2.31 -18.21
N ASN A 70 3.81 3.38 -18.98
CA ASN A 70 4.09 3.35 -20.40
C ASN A 70 5.58 3.55 -20.75
N GLN A 71 6.44 3.66 -19.75
CA GLN A 71 7.88 3.81 -19.97
C GLN A 71 8.54 2.48 -20.30
N PRO A 72 9.72 2.50 -20.99
CA PRO A 72 10.55 1.32 -21.13
C PRO A 72 10.90 0.70 -19.79
N LYS A 73 11.07 -0.62 -19.76
CA LYS A 73 11.30 -1.37 -18.53
C LYS A 73 12.46 -0.85 -17.67
N VAL A 74 13.55 -0.45 -18.33
CA VAL A 74 14.72 0.11 -17.65
C VAL A 74 14.36 1.38 -16.89
N GLU A 75 13.58 2.27 -17.50
CA GLU A 75 13.13 3.53 -16.88
C GLU A 75 12.13 3.29 -15.74
N GLN A 76 11.23 2.31 -15.90
CA GLN A 76 10.34 1.89 -14.81
C GLN A 76 11.13 1.41 -13.58
N ILE A 77 12.15 0.60 -13.80
CA ILE A 77 13.02 0.08 -12.73
C ILE A 77 13.77 1.22 -12.04
N GLU A 78 14.38 2.14 -12.80
CA GLU A 78 15.08 3.29 -12.23
C GLU A 78 14.13 4.22 -11.47
N GLY A 79 12.95 4.50 -12.01
CA GLY A 79 11.91 5.28 -11.34
C GLY A 79 11.48 4.66 -10.02
N PHE A 80 11.24 3.35 -10.00
CA PHE A 80 10.88 2.63 -8.77
C PHE A 80 12.03 2.61 -7.76
N ARG A 81 13.25 2.38 -8.22
CA ARG A 81 14.45 2.38 -7.36
C ARG A 81 14.67 3.75 -6.71
N SER A 82 14.43 4.83 -7.43
CA SER A 82 14.61 6.20 -6.94
C SER A 82 13.66 6.58 -5.80
N LEU A 83 12.56 5.83 -5.62
CA LEU A 83 11.63 6.05 -4.51
C LEU A 83 12.23 5.68 -3.15
N ASN A 84 13.30 4.89 -3.15
CA ASN A 84 13.99 4.43 -1.92
C ASN A 84 13.03 3.87 -0.87
N ALA A 85 12.06 3.07 -1.30
CA ALA A 85 11.06 2.51 -0.41
C ALA A 85 11.62 1.35 0.41
N ASP A 86 11.25 1.32 1.68
CA ASP A 86 11.55 0.21 2.61
C ASP A 86 10.42 -0.83 2.61
N ALA A 87 9.21 -0.40 2.33
CA ALA A 87 8.03 -1.26 2.27
C ALA A 87 7.08 -0.82 1.17
N ILE A 88 6.33 -1.78 0.65
CA ILE A 88 5.18 -1.53 -0.24
C ILE A 88 3.99 -2.37 0.21
N ILE A 89 2.82 -1.76 0.25
CA ILE A 89 1.55 -2.41 0.55
C ILE A 89 0.68 -2.37 -0.72
N HIS A 90 0.45 -3.54 -1.30
CA HIS A 90 -0.39 -3.69 -2.49
C HIS A 90 -1.86 -3.76 -2.09
N VAL A 91 -2.50 -2.62 -1.88
CA VAL A 91 -3.93 -2.55 -1.55
C VAL A 91 -4.79 -2.96 -2.74
N PHE A 92 -4.44 -2.46 -3.92
CA PHE A 92 -4.98 -2.97 -5.19
C PHE A 92 -3.93 -3.83 -5.89
N PRO A 93 -4.20 -5.12 -6.11
CA PRO A 93 -3.25 -6.02 -6.75
C PRO A 93 -2.96 -5.61 -8.20
N ASN A 94 -1.71 -5.31 -8.50
CA ASN A 94 -1.22 -5.00 -9.84
C ASN A 94 0.07 -5.79 -10.07
N LYS A 95 0.05 -6.66 -11.08
CA LYS A 95 1.15 -7.58 -11.37
C LYS A 95 2.44 -6.84 -11.76
N ASP A 96 2.34 -5.77 -12.52
CA ASP A 96 3.50 -5.01 -12.99
C ASP A 96 4.17 -4.27 -11.83
N ILE A 97 3.38 -3.63 -10.96
CA ILE A 97 3.87 -2.97 -9.75
C ILE A 97 4.52 -3.99 -8.81
N ALA A 98 3.89 -5.15 -8.61
CA ALA A 98 4.44 -6.21 -7.77
C ALA A 98 5.79 -6.73 -8.29
N SER A 99 5.90 -6.91 -9.61
CA SER A 99 7.13 -7.32 -10.27
C SER A 99 8.25 -6.28 -10.13
N LEU A 100 7.92 -5.00 -10.30
CA LEU A 100 8.88 -3.90 -10.11
C LEU A 100 9.39 -3.82 -8.67
N ALA A 101 8.48 -3.91 -7.70
CA ALA A 101 8.83 -3.89 -6.28
C ALA A 101 9.81 -5.01 -5.91
N LYS A 102 9.59 -6.21 -6.45
CA LYS A 102 10.54 -7.33 -6.29
C LYS A 102 11.87 -7.05 -7.00
N LYS A 103 11.83 -6.54 -8.22
CA LYS A 103 13.01 -6.30 -9.04
C LYS A 103 13.96 -5.29 -8.40
N VAL A 104 13.42 -4.21 -7.84
CA VAL A 104 14.22 -3.21 -7.10
C VAL A 104 14.51 -3.62 -5.66
N ARG A 105 14.06 -4.79 -5.24
CA ARG A 105 14.33 -5.40 -3.94
C ARG A 105 13.82 -4.57 -2.74
N ILE A 106 12.61 -4.02 -2.83
CA ILE A 106 11.97 -3.42 -1.65
C ILE A 106 11.91 -4.48 -0.56
N PRO A 107 12.48 -4.23 0.64
CA PRO A 107 12.66 -5.27 1.65
C PRO A 107 11.37 -5.92 2.13
N VAL A 108 10.31 -5.14 2.30
CA VAL A 108 9.01 -5.60 2.79
C VAL A 108 7.96 -5.36 1.72
N ARG A 109 7.34 -6.43 1.23
CA ARG A 109 6.33 -6.38 0.17
C ARG A 109 5.10 -7.13 0.64
N VAL A 110 4.01 -6.40 0.90
CA VAL A 110 2.77 -6.95 1.46
C VAL A 110 1.69 -6.99 0.40
N GLY A 111 1.05 -8.13 0.24
CA GLY A 111 -0.09 -8.32 -0.64
C GLY A 111 -0.94 -9.51 -0.20
N THR A 112 -2.21 -9.56 -0.61
CA THR A 112 -3.09 -10.67 -0.26
C THR A 112 -2.56 -12.01 -0.78
N SER A 113 -2.76 -13.08 -0.01
CA SER A 113 -2.43 -14.46 -0.42
C SER A 113 -3.30 -14.98 -1.58
N HIS A 114 -4.39 -14.30 -1.91
CA HIS A 114 -5.35 -14.71 -2.95
C HIS A 114 -4.97 -14.26 -4.38
N ARG A 115 -3.73 -13.83 -4.60
CA ARG A 115 -3.18 -13.54 -5.93
C ARG A 115 -1.95 -14.41 -6.17
N SER A 116 -1.99 -15.22 -7.22
CA SER A 116 -0.91 -16.19 -7.52
C SER A 116 0.46 -15.52 -7.66
N TYR A 117 0.53 -14.36 -8.31
CA TYR A 117 1.80 -13.66 -8.48
C TYR A 117 2.34 -13.07 -7.17
N HIS A 118 1.51 -12.84 -6.13
CA HIS A 118 1.99 -12.43 -4.82
C HIS A 118 2.80 -13.54 -4.12
N LEU A 119 2.58 -14.81 -4.47
CA LEU A 119 3.40 -15.92 -3.96
C LEU A 119 4.88 -15.75 -4.34
N LEU A 120 5.14 -15.16 -5.49
CA LEU A 120 6.48 -14.95 -6.03
C LEU A 120 7.04 -13.55 -5.75
N THR A 121 6.19 -12.56 -5.52
CA THR A 121 6.58 -11.16 -5.43
C THR A 121 6.49 -10.56 -4.02
N CYS A 122 5.62 -11.08 -3.16
CA CYS A 122 5.41 -10.54 -1.81
C CYS A 122 6.16 -11.33 -0.74
N THR A 123 6.68 -10.62 0.26
CA THR A 123 7.34 -11.19 1.43
C THR A 123 6.35 -11.57 2.53
N HIS A 124 5.24 -10.85 2.61
CA HIS A 124 4.17 -11.04 3.58
C HIS A 124 2.83 -11.11 2.84
N ARG A 125 2.03 -12.12 3.14
CA ARG A 125 0.78 -12.42 2.43
C ARG A 125 -0.36 -12.69 3.41
N PRO A 126 -0.96 -11.65 4.02
CA PRO A 126 -2.14 -11.82 4.86
C PRO A 126 -3.24 -12.56 4.12
N ASN A 127 -3.87 -13.50 4.81
CA ASN A 127 -4.92 -14.36 4.22
C ASN A 127 -6.30 -13.74 4.48
N PHE A 128 -6.80 -12.99 3.53
CA PHE A 128 -8.16 -12.45 3.55
C PHE A 128 -8.72 -12.35 2.13
N THR A 129 -10.03 -12.36 2.01
CA THR A 129 -10.71 -12.17 0.72
C THR A 129 -12.03 -11.42 0.94
N ARG A 130 -12.36 -10.52 0.02
CA ARG A 130 -13.61 -9.77 -0.01
C ARG A 130 -14.84 -10.70 -0.09
N LYS A 131 -14.71 -11.80 -0.82
CA LYS A 131 -15.82 -12.75 -1.08
C LYS A 131 -16.29 -13.51 0.16
N ARG A 132 -15.47 -13.63 1.18
CA ARG A 132 -15.73 -14.42 2.38
C ARG A 132 -15.77 -13.59 3.67
N SER A 133 -15.87 -12.28 3.54
CA SER A 133 -15.85 -11.37 4.69
C SER A 133 -17.12 -10.55 4.76
N ASN A 134 -17.59 -10.32 5.98
CA ASN A 134 -18.66 -9.37 6.30
C ASN A 134 -18.10 -7.97 6.64
N LEU A 135 -16.78 -7.79 6.58
CA LEU A 135 -16.13 -6.52 6.86
C LEU A 135 -16.29 -5.55 5.69
N HIS A 136 -16.41 -4.28 6.02
CA HIS A 136 -16.37 -3.20 5.03
C HIS A 136 -14.99 -3.13 4.36
N GLU A 137 -14.93 -2.62 3.13
CA GLU A 137 -13.70 -2.52 2.34
C GLU A 137 -12.57 -1.79 3.11
N SER A 138 -12.88 -0.69 3.79
CA SER A 138 -11.89 0.04 4.58
C SER A 138 -11.33 -0.79 5.75
N GLN A 139 -12.15 -1.66 6.34
CA GLN A 139 -11.69 -2.60 7.36
C GLN A 139 -10.80 -3.71 6.77
N LEU A 140 -11.19 -4.25 5.60
CA LEU A 140 -10.41 -5.28 4.91
C LEU A 140 -9.01 -4.77 4.52
N ASN A 141 -8.90 -3.51 4.12
CA ASN A 141 -7.61 -2.91 3.81
C ASN A 141 -6.65 -2.95 5.01
N HIS A 142 -7.18 -2.87 6.24
CA HIS A 142 -6.38 -2.98 7.47
C HIS A 142 -5.75 -4.37 7.67
N GLU A 143 -6.29 -5.42 7.05
CA GLU A 143 -5.66 -6.75 7.11
C GLU A 143 -4.21 -6.72 6.57
N LEU A 144 -3.92 -5.83 5.65
CA LEU A 144 -2.57 -5.65 5.10
C LEU A 144 -1.57 -5.04 6.10
N LEU A 145 -2.07 -4.53 7.23
CA LEU A 145 -1.24 -3.95 8.29
C LEU A 145 -0.78 -4.97 9.35
N ARG A 146 -1.26 -6.22 9.27
CA ARG A 146 -0.86 -7.30 10.20
C ARG A 146 0.66 -7.45 10.33
N PRO A 147 1.45 -7.42 9.24
CA PRO A 147 2.91 -7.51 9.34
C PRO A 147 3.56 -6.37 10.13
N PHE A 148 2.86 -5.24 10.28
CA PHE A 148 3.34 -4.05 10.98
C PHE A 148 2.82 -3.93 12.41
N GLY A 149 2.15 -4.95 12.91
CA GLY A 149 1.72 -5.03 14.31
C GLY A 149 0.26 -4.75 14.57
N LEU A 150 -0.59 -4.60 13.55
CA LEU A 150 -2.03 -4.52 13.76
C LEU A 150 -2.55 -5.83 14.33
N LYS A 151 -3.14 -5.78 15.53
CA LYS A 151 -3.68 -6.96 16.21
C LYS A 151 -5.17 -7.14 15.93
N GLU A 152 -5.94 -6.08 16.02
CA GLU A 152 -7.40 -6.08 15.83
C GLU A 152 -7.79 -5.12 14.72
N ILE A 153 -8.73 -5.55 13.88
CA ILE A 153 -9.30 -4.69 12.85
C ILE A 153 -10.17 -3.63 13.50
N PRO A 154 -9.93 -2.33 13.22
CA PRO A 154 -10.74 -1.28 13.81
C PRO A 154 -12.21 -1.37 13.35
N SER A 155 -13.12 -0.93 14.21
CA SER A 155 -14.53 -0.76 13.84
C SER A 155 -14.68 0.39 12.83
N LEU A 156 -15.82 0.43 12.13
CA LEU A 156 -16.09 1.56 11.20
C LEU A 156 -16.12 2.89 11.93
N GLU A 157 -16.63 2.92 13.16
CA GLU A 157 -16.66 4.14 13.98
C GLU A 157 -15.25 4.66 14.30
N GLU A 158 -14.32 3.77 14.57
CA GLU A 158 -12.91 4.13 14.81
C GLU A 158 -12.20 4.62 13.53
N ILE A 159 -12.56 4.06 12.39
CA ILE A 159 -11.99 4.44 11.08
C ILE A 159 -12.46 5.85 10.65
N THR A 160 -13.68 6.24 11.02
CA THR A 160 -14.30 7.49 10.57
C THR A 160 -14.05 8.69 11.49
N LYS A 161 -13.39 8.49 12.61
CA LYS A 161 -12.96 9.56 13.53
C LYS A 161 -11.64 10.18 13.08
#